data_0e2b5a79a41c706c895edf8b64ec2db3
#
_entry.id   0e2b5a79a41c706c895edf8b64ec2db3
#
_cell.length_a   1.000
_cell.length_b   1.000
_cell.length_c   1.000
_cell.angle_alpha   90.00
_cell.angle_beta   90.00
_cell.angle_gamma   90.00
#
_symmetry.space_group_name_H-M   'P 1'
#
loop_
_entity.id
_entity.type
_entity.pdbx_description
1 polymer ?
#
loop_
_entity_poly.entity_id
_entity_poly.type
_entity_poly.pdbx_seq_one_letter_code
_entity_poly.pdbx_strand_id
1 'polypeptide(L)'
;MKKVGIFMADGCEEIEGLTVVDIVRRAKLEMTTISITDKKEVTSSHNVTFLTDALASEVDFDGFDAIVLPGGMPGTLNLGASDMVNKVIKKFAGEEKIVSEI
;
A
#
# COMPACT_ATOMS: atom_id res chain seq x y z
N MET A 1 15.06 -2.40 12.22
CA MET A 1 13.58 -2.23 12.33
C MET A 1 12.92 -2.73 11.06
N LYS A 2 11.87 -3.49 11.18
CA LYS A 2 11.11 -3.95 10.01
C LYS A 2 10.37 -2.80 9.37
N LYS A 3 10.35 -2.78 8.05
CA LYS A 3 9.74 -1.73 7.25
C LYS A 3 8.60 -2.29 6.41
N VAL A 4 7.41 -1.72 6.59
CA VAL A 4 6.18 -2.19 5.93
C VAL A 4 5.63 -1.07 5.04
N GLY A 5 5.27 -1.43 3.82
CA GLY A 5 4.59 -0.51 2.90
C GLY A 5 3.17 -0.97 2.66
N ILE A 6 2.25 -0.04 2.47
CA ILE A 6 0.89 -0.35 2.07
C ILE A 6 0.54 0.47 0.84
N PHE A 7 0.10 -0.20 -0.22
CA PHE A 7 -0.36 0.46 -1.44
C PHE A 7 -1.76 1.01 -1.25
N MET A 8 -1.94 2.26 -1.60
CA MET A 8 -3.23 2.93 -1.55
C MET A 8 -3.64 3.33 -2.97
N ALA A 9 -4.82 2.91 -3.37
CA ALA A 9 -5.39 3.24 -4.67
C ALA A 9 -6.75 3.92 -4.48
N ASP A 10 -7.16 4.75 -5.45
CA ASP A 10 -8.49 5.32 -5.44
C ASP A 10 -9.52 4.19 -5.40
N GLY A 11 -10.55 4.35 -4.57
CA GLY A 11 -11.56 3.34 -4.35
C GLY A 11 -11.18 2.27 -3.32
N CYS A 12 -10.07 2.42 -2.61
CA CYS A 12 -9.70 1.48 -1.55
C CYS A 12 -10.65 1.58 -0.35
N GLU A 13 -10.68 0.52 0.47
CA GLU A 13 -11.45 0.55 1.71
C GLU A 13 -10.61 1.22 2.80
N GLU A 14 -10.99 2.44 3.20
CA GLU A 14 -10.20 3.25 4.13
C GLU A 14 -10.07 2.61 5.51
N ILE A 15 -11.11 1.93 5.97
CA ILE A 15 -11.05 1.29 7.29
C ILE A 15 -10.01 0.18 7.28
N GLU A 16 -10.00 -0.66 6.26
CA GLU A 16 -9.02 -1.74 6.14
C GLU A 16 -7.59 -1.19 6.04
N GLY A 17 -7.40 -0.22 5.14
CA GLY A 17 -6.07 0.36 4.92
C GLY A 17 -5.55 1.12 6.13
N LEU A 18 -6.33 2.07 6.64
CA LEU A 18 -5.89 2.93 7.73
C LEU A 18 -5.80 2.22 9.07
N THR A 19 -6.62 1.18 9.29
CA THR A 19 -6.51 0.35 10.48
C THR A 19 -5.17 -0.38 10.52
N VAL A 20 -4.74 -0.93 9.39
CA VAL A 20 -3.42 -1.59 9.29
C VAL A 20 -2.31 -0.59 9.60
N VAL A 21 -2.39 0.62 9.03
CA VAL A 21 -1.41 1.69 9.29
C VAL A 21 -1.32 1.98 10.78
N ASP A 22 -2.47 2.17 11.43
CA ASP A 22 -2.51 2.48 12.85
C ASP A 22 -1.90 1.36 13.70
N ILE A 23 -2.31 0.11 13.45
CA ILE A 23 -1.83 -1.04 14.22
C ILE A 23 -0.33 -1.24 14.06
N VAL A 24 0.18 -1.15 12.82
CA VAL A 24 1.60 -1.34 12.55
C VAL A 24 2.44 -0.24 13.22
N ARG A 25 1.97 1.00 13.18
CA ARG A 25 2.67 2.11 13.86
C ARG A 25 2.64 1.96 15.38
N ARG A 26 1.52 1.46 15.94
CA ARG A 26 1.44 1.17 17.37
C ARG A 26 2.41 0.07 17.79
N ALA A 27 2.69 -0.88 16.90
CA ALA A 27 3.66 -1.95 17.14
C ALA A 27 5.11 -1.49 17.02
N LYS A 28 5.34 -0.19 16.77
CA LYS A 28 6.68 0.40 16.63
C LYS A 28 7.44 -0.08 15.39
N LEU A 29 6.72 -0.55 14.38
CA LEU A 29 7.31 -0.87 13.09
C LEU A 29 7.23 0.36 12.19
N GLU A 30 8.13 0.45 11.21
CA GLU A 30 8.10 1.54 10.25
C GLU A 30 7.06 1.26 9.17
N MET A 31 6.08 2.14 9.05
CA MET A 31 4.99 2.00 8.09
C MET A 31 4.98 3.19 7.13
N THR A 32 4.98 2.90 5.83
CA THR A 32 4.89 3.90 4.77
C THR A 32 3.63 3.65 3.94
N THR A 33 2.77 4.67 3.82
CA THR A 33 1.63 4.62 2.91
C THR A 33 2.09 5.09 1.53
N ILE A 34 1.70 4.35 0.50
CA ILE A 34 2.24 4.52 -0.85
C ILE A 34 1.10 4.66 -1.86
N SER A 35 1.03 5.81 -2.54
CA SER A 35 0.06 6.01 -3.62
C SER A 35 0.56 5.36 -4.91
N ILE A 36 -0.33 4.70 -5.63
CA ILE A 36 0.01 4.08 -6.92
C ILE A 36 -0.15 5.03 -8.10
N THR A 37 -0.62 6.26 -7.86
CA THR A 37 -0.77 7.28 -8.89
C THR A 37 0.34 8.33 -8.79
N ASP A 38 0.23 9.39 -9.57
CA ASP A 38 1.16 10.51 -9.54
C ASP A 38 0.81 11.55 -8.46
N LYS A 39 -0.22 11.30 -7.66
CA LYS A 39 -0.68 12.17 -6.58
C LYS A 39 -0.61 11.45 -5.25
N LYS A 40 -0.18 12.16 -4.21
CA LYS A 40 -0.18 11.61 -2.85
C LYS A 40 -1.59 11.48 -2.28
N GLU A 41 -2.54 12.27 -2.76
CA GLU A 41 -3.93 12.20 -2.33
C GLU A 41 -4.60 10.96 -2.92
N VAL A 42 -5.28 10.22 -2.06
CA VAL A 42 -6.04 9.03 -2.42
C VAL A 42 -7.45 9.19 -1.88
N THR A 43 -8.44 8.88 -2.70
CA THR A 43 -9.85 8.96 -2.31
C THR A 43 -10.42 7.54 -2.20
N SER A 44 -10.92 7.20 -1.01
CA SER A 44 -11.43 5.87 -0.72
C SER A 44 -12.79 5.59 -1.39
N SER A 45 -13.26 4.36 -1.25
CA SER A 45 -14.56 3.94 -1.77
C SER A 45 -15.74 4.68 -1.12
N HIS A 46 -15.54 5.25 0.06
CA HIS A 46 -16.55 6.02 0.77
C HIS A 46 -16.27 7.53 0.68
N ASN A 47 -15.51 7.95 -0.32
CA ASN A 47 -15.24 9.34 -0.63
C ASN A 47 -14.45 10.08 0.47
N VAL A 48 -13.61 9.35 1.19
CA VAL A 48 -12.68 9.94 2.16
C VAL A 48 -11.34 10.15 1.47
N THR A 49 -10.87 11.39 1.41
CA THR A 49 -9.58 11.71 0.80
C THR A 49 -8.52 11.89 1.89
N PHE A 50 -7.40 11.20 1.71
CA PHE A 50 -6.28 11.29 2.64
C PHE A 50 -4.96 11.37 1.89
N LEU A 51 -3.92 11.82 2.59
CA LEU A 51 -2.58 11.93 2.01
C LEU A 51 -1.76 10.70 2.35
N THR A 52 -1.12 10.14 1.33
CA THR A 52 -0.12 9.09 1.53
C THR A 52 1.26 9.71 1.81
N ASP A 53 2.17 8.89 2.32
CA ASP A 53 3.52 9.35 2.65
C ASP A 53 4.39 9.52 1.41
N ALA A 54 4.19 8.67 0.40
CA ALA A 54 5.05 8.62 -0.78
C ALA A 54 4.31 8.17 -2.03
N LEU A 55 4.92 8.40 -3.18
CA LEU A 55 4.47 7.86 -4.46
C LEU A 55 5.22 6.56 -4.76
N ALA A 56 4.56 5.58 -5.35
CA ALA A 56 5.18 4.31 -5.72
C ALA A 56 6.40 4.52 -6.64
N SER A 57 6.33 5.52 -7.51
CA SER A 57 7.43 5.85 -8.43
C SER A 57 8.68 6.36 -7.73
N GLU A 58 8.58 6.80 -6.48
CA GLU A 58 9.67 7.42 -5.73
C GLU A 58 10.23 6.50 -4.63
N VAL A 59 9.62 5.35 -4.40
CA VAL A 59 9.98 4.45 -3.29
C VAL A 59 11.00 3.42 -3.75
N ASP A 60 12.01 3.19 -2.91
CA ASP A 60 12.94 2.08 -3.08
C ASP A 60 12.38 0.86 -2.33
N PHE A 61 11.77 -0.06 -3.08
CA PHE A 61 11.13 -1.23 -2.50
C PHE A 61 12.12 -2.26 -1.93
N ASP A 62 13.40 -2.16 -2.28
CA ASP A 62 14.42 -3.05 -1.71
C ASP A 62 14.55 -2.89 -0.19
N GLY A 63 14.24 -1.71 0.31
CA GLY A 63 14.29 -1.42 1.74
C GLY A 63 13.11 -1.96 2.55
N PHE A 64 12.08 -2.48 1.90
CA PHE A 64 10.89 -2.96 2.60
C PHE A 64 10.94 -4.45 2.88
N ASP A 65 10.38 -4.86 4.01
CA ASP A 65 10.27 -6.27 4.43
C ASP A 65 8.90 -6.86 4.09
N ALA A 66 7.87 -6.03 3.98
CA ALA A 66 6.51 -6.48 3.70
C ALA A 66 5.73 -5.41 2.93
N ILE A 67 4.80 -5.87 2.12
CA ILE A 67 3.84 -5.01 1.40
C ILE A 67 2.44 -5.50 1.71
N VAL A 68 1.52 -4.56 1.93
CA VAL A 68 0.11 -4.83 2.19
C VAL A 68 -0.74 -4.25 1.07
N LEU A 69 -1.75 -5.01 0.66
CA LEU A 69 -2.71 -4.62 -0.36
C LEU A 69 -4.10 -4.57 0.28
N PRO A 70 -4.68 -3.38 0.50
CA PRO A 70 -6.02 -3.28 1.09
C PRO A 70 -7.11 -3.66 0.08
N GLY A 71 -8.28 -4.00 0.59
CA GLY A 71 -9.44 -4.32 -0.23
C GLY A 71 -10.21 -3.08 -0.67
N GLY A 72 -11.47 -3.30 -1.02
CA GLY A 72 -12.40 -2.26 -1.50
C GLY A 72 -12.54 -2.26 -3.01
N MET A 73 -13.65 -1.70 -3.48
CA MET A 73 -13.93 -1.58 -4.90
C MET A 73 -14.21 -0.12 -5.23
N PRO A 74 -13.64 0.45 -6.28
CA PRO A 74 -12.78 -0.16 -7.29
C PRO A 74 -11.28 -0.26 -6.92
N GLY A 75 -10.91 -0.03 -5.65
CA GLY A 75 -9.50 -0.05 -5.23
C GLY A 75 -8.76 -1.32 -5.63
N THR A 76 -9.37 -2.49 -5.41
CA THR A 76 -8.76 -3.78 -5.78
C THR A 76 -8.51 -3.88 -7.29
N LEU A 77 -9.45 -3.37 -8.10
CA LEU A 77 -9.28 -3.36 -9.56
C LEU A 77 -8.13 -2.43 -9.96
N ASN A 78 -8.06 -1.26 -9.32
CA ASN A 78 -6.99 -0.30 -9.62
C ASN A 78 -5.62 -0.84 -9.25
N LEU A 79 -5.51 -1.55 -8.13
CA LEU A 79 -4.25 -2.20 -7.73
C LEU A 79 -3.88 -3.29 -8.74
N GLY A 80 -4.84 -4.12 -9.14
CA GLY A 80 -4.59 -5.20 -10.09
C GLY A 80 -4.22 -4.71 -11.48
N ALA A 81 -4.66 -3.51 -11.86
CA ALA A 81 -4.32 -2.89 -13.15
C ALA A 81 -2.97 -2.18 -13.14
N SER A 82 -2.33 -2.01 -11.98
CA SER A 82 -1.07 -1.30 -11.86
C SER A 82 0.12 -2.23 -12.18
N ASP A 83 0.88 -1.89 -13.21
CA ASP A 83 2.10 -2.62 -13.54
C ASP A 83 3.14 -2.51 -12.43
N MET A 84 3.22 -1.35 -11.79
CA MET A 84 4.14 -1.12 -10.68
C MET A 84 3.84 -2.05 -9.51
N VAL A 85 2.57 -2.17 -9.12
CA VAL A 85 2.13 -3.06 -8.04
C VAL A 85 2.47 -4.51 -8.39
N ASN A 86 2.15 -4.94 -9.60
CA ASN A 86 2.42 -6.30 -10.04
C ASN A 86 3.92 -6.63 -10.05
N LYS A 87 4.76 -5.70 -10.47
CA LYS A 87 6.22 -5.86 -10.42
C LYS A 87 6.72 -6.03 -9.01
N VAL A 88 6.23 -5.23 -8.08
CA VAL A 88 6.65 -5.29 -6.67
C VAL A 88 6.22 -6.61 -6.04
N ILE A 89 4.99 -7.06 -6.32
CA ILE A 89 4.50 -8.35 -5.82
C ILE A 89 5.41 -9.49 -6.29
N LYS A 90 5.74 -9.53 -7.58
CA LYS A 90 6.62 -10.56 -8.13
C LYS A 90 8.01 -10.52 -7.52
N LYS A 91 8.56 -9.31 -7.35
CA LYS A 91 9.87 -9.12 -6.73
C LYS A 91 9.88 -9.63 -5.29
N PHE A 92 8.86 -9.30 -4.50
CA PHE A 92 8.77 -9.72 -3.12
C PHE A 92 8.60 -11.23 -3.00
N ALA A 93 7.79 -11.84 -3.86
CA ALA A 93 7.64 -13.30 -3.89
C ALA A 93 8.96 -13.98 -4.21
N GLY A 94 9.72 -13.45 -5.17
CA GLY A 94 11.02 -14.00 -5.54
C GLY A 94 12.08 -13.84 -4.45
N GLU A 95 11.95 -12.84 -3.60
CA GLU A 95 12.88 -12.58 -2.47
C GLU A 95 12.38 -13.19 -1.15
N GLU A 96 11.28 -13.93 -1.18
CA GLU A 96 10.65 -14.54 -0.02
C GLU A 96 10.23 -13.50 1.04
N LYS A 97 9.94 -12.28 0.62
CA LYS A 97 9.38 -11.25 1.48
C LYS A 97 7.86 -11.39 1.58
N ILE A 98 7.29 -10.77 2.61
CA ILE A 98 5.86 -10.88 2.90
C ILE A 98 5.03 -10.00 1.98
N VAL A 99 3.99 -10.60 1.37
CA VAL A 99 2.92 -9.88 0.68
C VAL A 99 1.60 -10.28 1.33
N SER A 100 0.84 -9.30 1.82
CA SER A 100 -0.44 -9.56 2.49
C SER A 100 -1.57 -8.82 1.78
N GLU A 101 -2.69 -9.51 1.59
CA GLU A 101 -3.92 -8.92 1.06
C GLU A 101 -5.02 -8.98 2.11
N ILE A 102 -5.84 -7.95 2.11
CA ILE A 102 -7.00 -7.89 3.01
C ILE A 102 -8.28 -8.12 2.23
#